data_c4e3a1128a8712adc851ad764c06739a
#
_entry.id   c4e3a1128a8712adc851ad764c06739a
#
_cell.length_a   1.000
_cell.length_b   1.000
_cell.length_c   1.000
_cell.angle_alpha   90.00
_cell.angle_beta   90.00
_cell.angle_gamma   90.00
#
_symmetry.space_group_name_H-M   'P 1'
#
loop_
_entity.id
_entity.type
_entity.pdbx_description
1 polymer ?
#
loop_
_entity_poly.entity_id
_entity_poly.type
_entity_poly.pdbx_seq_one_letter_code
_entity_poly.pdbx_strand_id
1 'polypeptide(L)'
;MKYIIFEDFAGHPEPFLFPRRVDHGDMREQLPYAKVLSAGYVHFSGGVFTCHGGSAELDTVARPEDADIIATRLAPRDTGV
;
A
#
# COMPACT_ATOMS: atom_id res chain seq x y z
N MET A 1 7.08 -7.95 -1.11
CA MET A 1 7.04 -6.64 -0.49
C MET A 1 5.74 -6.45 0.26
N LYS A 2 5.76 -5.69 1.33
CA LYS A 2 4.56 -5.36 2.09
C LYS A 2 4.02 -4.01 1.67
N TYR A 3 2.74 -3.76 1.94
CA TYR A 3 2.16 -2.45 1.71
C TYR A 3 1.12 -2.10 2.77
N ILE A 4 0.90 -0.80 2.94
CA ILE A 4 -0.21 -0.25 3.70
C ILE A 4 -0.81 0.86 2.84
N ILE A 5 -2.14 0.90 2.75
CA ILE A 5 -2.83 2.02 2.13
C ILE A 5 -3.53 2.79 3.22
N PHE A 6 -3.15 4.05 3.37
CA PHE A 6 -3.75 4.98 4.34
C PHE A 6 -4.76 5.87 3.64
N GLU A 7 -5.65 6.45 4.43
CA GLU A 7 -6.42 7.58 3.98
C GLU A 7 -5.65 8.85 4.35
N ASP A 8 -5.30 9.66 3.37
CA ASP A 8 -4.54 10.88 3.64
C ASP A 8 -5.43 11.97 4.21
N PHE A 9 -4.86 13.15 4.48
CA PHE A 9 -5.59 14.23 5.12
C PHE A 9 -6.70 14.81 4.25
N ALA A 10 -6.65 14.55 2.96
CA ALA A 10 -7.70 14.98 2.02
C ALA A 10 -8.74 13.89 1.75
N GLY A 11 -8.59 12.73 2.38
CA GLY A 11 -9.52 11.62 2.21
C GLY A 11 -9.20 10.71 1.04
N HIS A 12 -8.01 10.83 0.45
CA HIS A 12 -7.59 10.00 -0.67
C HIS A 12 -6.73 8.82 -0.22
N PRO A 13 -6.76 7.69 -0.95
CA PRO A 13 -5.90 6.57 -0.61
C PRO A 13 -4.44 6.89 -0.93
N GLU A 14 -3.57 6.59 0.02
CA GLU A 14 -2.14 6.84 -0.11
C GLU A 14 -1.38 5.54 0.17
N PRO A 15 -0.84 4.86 -0.85
CA PRO A 15 -0.14 3.61 -0.65
C PRO A 15 1.33 3.83 -0.30
N PHE A 16 1.82 2.98 0.60
CA PHE A 16 3.24 2.91 0.95
C PHE A 16 3.70 1.47 0.83
N LEU A 17 4.78 1.27 0.08
CA LEU A 17 5.40 -0.04 -0.09
C LEU A 17 6.69 -0.07 0.72
N PHE A 18 6.97 -1.20 1.35
CA PHE A 18 8.14 -1.32 2.20
C PHE A 18 8.65 -2.76 2.22
N PRO A 19 9.92 -2.97 2.66
CA PRO A 19 10.50 -4.30 2.66
C PRO A 19 9.78 -5.26 3.59
N ARG A 20 9.80 -6.54 3.25
CA ARG A 20 9.14 -7.57 4.04
C ARG A 20 9.71 -7.71 5.45
N ARG A 21 10.95 -7.29 5.66
CA ARG A 21 11.60 -7.36 6.98
C ARG A 21 11.05 -6.33 7.97
N VAL A 22 10.32 -5.34 7.49
CA VAL A 22 9.70 -4.33 8.35
C VAL A 22 8.28 -4.77 8.66
N ASP A 23 7.90 -4.74 9.91
CA ASP A 23 6.54 -5.13 10.31
C ASP A 23 5.54 -4.04 9.95
N HIS A 24 4.32 -4.44 9.61
CA HIS A 24 3.25 -3.50 9.28
C HIS A 24 3.02 -2.50 10.42
N GLY A 25 3.00 -2.97 11.65
CA GLY A 25 2.79 -2.11 12.81
C GLY A 25 3.88 -1.07 12.95
N ASP A 26 5.13 -1.47 12.75
CA ASP A 26 6.26 -0.54 12.84
C ASP A 26 6.20 0.51 11.73
N MET A 27 5.88 0.09 10.51
CA MET A 27 5.77 1.03 9.39
C MET A 27 4.64 2.03 9.63
N ARG A 28 3.51 1.55 10.16
CA ARG A 28 2.37 2.43 10.44
C ARG A 28 2.74 3.57 11.36
N GLU A 29 3.58 3.28 12.36
CA GLU A 29 3.96 4.29 13.33
C GLU A 29 4.90 5.36 12.77
N GLN A 30 5.52 5.10 11.62
CA GLN A 30 6.40 6.07 10.98
C GLN A 30 5.62 7.13 10.19
N LEU A 31 4.33 6.94 9.99
CA LEU A 31 3.52 7.77 9.09
C LEU A 31 2.45 8.52 9.87
N PRO A 32 2.14 9.77 9.47
CA PRO A 32 1.25 10.63 10.25
C PRO A 32 -0.24 10.35 10.07
N TYR A 33 -0.60 9.46 9.14
CA TYR A 33 -2.00 9.22 8.84
C TYR A 33 -2.63 8.31 9.88
N ALA A 34 -3.83 8.68 10.34
CA ALA A 34 -4.49 7.95 11.41
C ALA A 34 -5.26 6.73 10.94
N LYS A 35 -5.75 6.76 9.68
CA LYS A 35 -6.65 5.73 9.21
C LYS A 35 -5.97 4.82 8.19
N VAL A 36 -6.00 3.51 8.47
CA VAL A 36 -5.53 2.48 7.55
C VAL A 36 -6.74 1.94 6.80
N LEU A 37 -6.67 1.96 5.48
CA LEU A 37 -7.73 1.41 4.62
C LEU A 37 -7.52 -0.07 4.33
N SER A 38 -6.27 -0.47 4.08
CA SER A 38 -5.93 -1.86 3.80
C SER A 38 -4.43 -2.08 3.99
N ALA A 39 -4.04 -3.34 4.06
CA ALA A 39 -2.64 -3.72 4.15
C ALA A 39 -2.47 -5.17 3.72
N GLY A 40 -1.26 -5.52 3.32
CA GLY A 40 -0.96 -6.89 2.93
C GLY A 40 0.40 -6.97 2.25
N TYR A 41 0.46 -7.83 1.25
CA TYR A 41 1.65 -8.08 0.47
C TYR A 41 1.40 -7.70 -0.98
N VAL A 42 2.41 -7.16 -1.64
CA VAL A 42 2.31 -6.76 -3.03
C VAL A 42 3.46 -7.39 -3.82
N HIS A 43 3.14 -7.85 -5.00
CA HIS A 43 4.09 -8.44 -5.93
C HIS A 43 3.98 -7.70 -7.26
N PHE A 44 5.12 -7.34 -7.84
CA PHE A 44 5.16 -6.68 -9.14
C PHE A 44 5.84 -7.61 -10.13
N SER A 45 5.12 -7.98 -11.18
CA SER A 45 5.65 -8.89 -12.20
C SER A 45 4.98 -8.58 -13.54
N GLY A 46 5.77 -8.54 -14.60
CA GLY A 46 5.26 -8.30 -15.93
C GLY A 46 4.52 -6.97 -16.07
N GLY A 47 4.90 -5.96 -15.31
CA GLY A 47 4.25 -4.66 -15.34
C GLY A 47 2.96 -4.59 -14.54
N VAL A 48 2.62 -5.62 -13.78
CA VAL A 48 1.37 -5.70 -13.04
C VAL A 48 1.63 -5.86 -11.56
N PHE A 49 0.92 -5.09 -10.73
CA PHE A 49 0.89 -5.26 -9.28
C PHE A 49 -0.20 -6.25 -8.91
N THR A 50 0.12 -7.14 -7.97
CA THR A 50 -0.84 -8.09 -7.41
C THR A 50 -0.77 -8.01 -5.90
N CYS A 51 -1.92 -7.84 -5.25
CA CYS A 51 -2.01 -7.72 -3.79
C CYS A 51 -2.69 -8.93 -3.19
N HIS A 52 -2.20 -9.36 -2.03
CA HIS A 52 -2.77 -10.53 -1.33
C HIS A 52 -2.49 -10.46 0.16
N GLY A 53 -3.15 -11.35 0.91
CA GLY A 53 -2.90 -11.50 2.34
C GLY A 53 -3.51 -10.39 3.17
N GLY A 54 -2.82 -10.02 4.23
CA GLY A 54 -3.30 -9.01 5.14
C GLY A 54 -2.29 -8.74 6.24
N SER A 55 -2.72 -8.00 7.26
CA SER A 55 -1.92 -7.71 8.44
C SER A 55 -2.76 -7.92 9.68
N ALA A 56 -2.38 -8.93 10.48
CA ALA A 56 -3.02 -9.15 11.76
C ALA A 56 -2.76 -7.99 12.72
N GLU A 57 -1.57 -7.39 12.64
CA GLU A 57 -1.20 -6.26 13.49
C GLU A 57 -2.12 -5.06 13.27
N LEU A 58 -2.56 -4.84 12.03
CA LEU A 58 -3.41 -3.71 11.69
C LEU A 58 -4.88 -4.11 11.56
N ASP A 59 -5.19 -5.39 11.77
CA ASP A 59 -6.54 -5.93 11.67
C ASP A 59 -7.20 -5.57 10.34
N THR A 60 -6.47 -5.79 9.26
CA THR A 60 -6.97 -5.49 7.91
C THR A 60 -6.41 -6.47 6.89
N VAL A 61 -7.03 -6.50 5.74
CA VAL A 61 -6.66 -7.41 4.65
C VAL A 61 -6.50 -6.65 3.34
N ALA A 62 -5.88 -7.31 2.36
CA ALA A 62 -5.80 -6.79 1.00
C ALA A 62 -7.19 -6.72 0.39
N ARG A 63 -7.45 -5.66 -0.37
CA ARG A 63 -8.73 -5.44 -1.05
C ARG A 63 -8.54 -5.58 -2.55
N PRO A 64 -9.62 -5.91 -3.30
CA PRO A 64 -9.51 -6.02 -4.76
C PRO A 64 -9.00 -4.77 -5.45
N GLU A 65 -9.33 -3.59 -4.92
CA GLU A 65 -8.94 -2.31 -5.51
C GLU A 65 -7.51 -1.89 -5.21
N ASP A 66 -6.82 -2.58 -4.30
CA ASP A 66 -5.51 -2.14 -3.84
C ASP A 66 -4.46 -2.13 -4.94
N ALA A 67 -4.47 -3.12 -5.81
CA ALA A 67 -3.52 -3.19 -6.91
C ALA A 67 -3.66 -1.99 -7.86
N ASP A 68 -4.89 -1.59 -8.15
CA ASP A 68 -5.15 -0.42 -9.00
C ASP A 68 -4.73 0.87 -8.34
N ILE A 69 -4.95 0.99 -7.04
CA ILE A 69 -4.53 2.17 -6.27
C ILE A 69 -3.01 2.29 -6.31
N ILE A 70 -2.31 1.19 -6.07
CA ILE A 70 -0.85 1.18 -6.10
C ILE A 70 -0.35 1.52 -7.50
N ALA A 71 -0.91 0.91 -8.52
CA ALA A 71 -0.51 1.15 -9.89
C ALA A 71 -0.70 2.61 -10.28
N THR A 72 -1.82 3.20 -9.92
CA THR A 72 -2.12 4.59 -10.24
C THR A 72 -1.16 5.56 -9.56
N ARG A 73 -0.84 5.31 -8.28
CA ARG A 73 -0.01 6.23 -7.50
C ARG A 73 1.48 6.04 -7.75
N LEU A 74 1.91 4.84 -8.07
CA LEU A 74 3.33 4.50 -8.17
C LEU A 74 3.80 4.18 -9.58
N ALA A 75 2.90 4.14 -10.56
CA ALA A 75 3.29 3.91 -11.95
C ALA A 75 4.22 5.04 -12.40
N PRO A 76 5.23 4.72 -13.23
CA PRO A 76 6.10 5.75 -13.79
C PRO A 76 5.23 6.76 -14.53
N ARG A 77 5.44 8.02 -14.26
CA ARG A 77 4.71 9.05 -14.98
C ARG A 77 5.31 9.20 -16.34
N ASP A 78 4.49 9.04 -17.35
CA ASP A 78 4.87 9.33 -18.70
C ASP A 78 4.62 10.81 -18.94
N THR A 79 5.41 11.62 -18.28
CA THR A 79 5.17 13.05 -18.28
C THR A 79 5.90 13.76 -19.39
N GLY A 80 6.64 13.06 -20.19
CA GLY A 80 7.45 13.69 -21.21
C GLY A 80 8.56 14.55 -20.63
N VAL A 81 8.78 14.36 -19.40
CA VAL A 81 9.82 15.10 -18.69
C VAL A 81 10.94 14.19 -18.41
#